data_7f7e75a81a3e10dd565caf078444ff3a
#
_entry.id   7f7e75a81a3e10dd565caf078444ff3a
#
_cell.length_a   1.000
_cell.length_b   1.000
_cell.length_c   1.000
_cell.angle_alpha   90.00
_cell.angle_beta   90.00
_cell.angle_gamma   90.00
#
_symmetry.space_group_name_H-M   'P 1'
#
loop_
_entity.id
_entity.type
_entity.pdbx_description
1 polymer ?
#
loop_
_entity_poly.entity_id
_entity_poly.type
_entity_poly.pdbx_seq_one_letter_code
_entity_poly.pdbx_strand_id
1 'polypeptide(L)'
;DKFERDIRLLTEGIQKEPNAVRYYFYLANSYHDLGRYDEAINYYKKRIEFGSWKEEVWYSYYRIGMCYMKQNNVKDALWSWMEGYNYYPERVEGLYEMMKWYRLKGQNKAAYAVYKMCKEFIDVNVNREHYLFLSDIVYKSALLYEYTIVAAYNGISNINDAVVRIMNYHPNSNEVDNLLSNMKFYKDVLKVQSKQIFDHSFDHYVSEEMGKVTFYSSSSCMIPNPYTKKGYLMNVRYVNYTINERGDYLKCDKHIITMNRYLVLDDQFQIVDSGIFDITFDGRLYIGVEDVRIYYDNHSSKIKCIGTGYHQSNKIGIVSGEYDYESRQLQNIQELTQSFQESHCEKNWVFVNYNNNDNDNNNDNKTNIVYKWNPLQICNQSSNTISVHETKTMPSLFSRVRGSTCGFTFHEEIWFVGHIVSYEQPRHYYHIISVFDNNMNLLRYSAPFKFEGDPIEYCLSIIVEEDRVLINYSTWDRTTRIGIYEKTYIESILCYQ
;
A
#
# COMPACT_ATOMS: atom_id res chain seq x y z
N ASP A 1 25.24 -36.40 20.47
CA ASP A 1 24.85 -35.12 19.84
C ASP A 1 25.86 -34.79 18.71
N LYS A 2 25.39 -34.27 17.59
CA LYS A 2 26.19 -33.91 16.42
C LYS A 2 27.29 -32.91 16.79
N PHE A 3 26.94 -31.88 17.51
CA PHE A 3 27.88 -30.81 17.86
C PHE A 3 28.95 -31.25 18.85
N GLU A 4 28.65 -32.14 19.79
CA GLU A 4 29.67 -32.70 20.68
C GLU A 4 30.67 -33.59 19.95
N ARG A 5 30.19 -34.37 18.96
CA ARG A 5 31.08 -35.14 18.08
C ARG A 5 31.97 -34.18 17.27
N ASP A 6 31.40 -33.11 16.71
CA ASP A 6 32.15 -32.16 15.89
C ASP A 6 33.21 -31.41 16.75
N ILE A 7 32.88 -31.05 18.00
CA ILE A 7 33.84 -30.48 18.96
C ILE A 7 35.01 -31.43 19.18
N ARG A 8 34.76 -32.73 19.46
CA ARG A 8 35.82 -33.70 19.67
C ARG A 8 36.74 -33.81 18.45
N LEU A 9 36.16 -34.00 17.26
CA LEU A 9 36.93 -34.16 16.02
C LEU A 9 37.76 -32.91 15.68
N LEU A 10 37.18 -31.71 15.84
CA LEU A 10 37.86 -30.45 15.57
C LEU A 10 38.94 -30.18 16.60
N THR A 11 38.76 -30.55 17.88
CA THR A 11 39.76 -30.43 18.92
C THR A 11 40.96 -31.35 18.63
N GLU A 12 40.69 -32.61 18.24
CA GLU A 12 41.75 -33.55 17.81
C GLU A 12 42.47 -33.03 16.54
N GLY A 13 41.73 -32.42 15.60
CA GLY A 13 42.27 -31.79 14.40
C GLY A 13 43.23 -30.64 14.73
N ILE A 14 42.87 -29.75 15.63
CA ILE A 14 43.72 -28.63 16.09
C ILE A 14 45.00 -29.14 16.77
N GLN A 15 44.93 -30.25 17.53
CA GLN A 15 46.12 -30.84 18.15
C GLN A 15 47.11 -31.34 17.12
N LYS A 16 46.61 -31.94 16.02
CA LYS A 16 47.44 -32.44 14.91
C LYS A 16 47.94 -31.35 13.99
N GLU A 17 47.11 -30.37 13.74
CA GLU A 17 47.37 -29.26 12.81
C GLU A 17 47.02 -27.89 13.47
N PRO A 18 47.88 -27.37 14.38
CA PRO A 18 47.60 -26.14 15.11
C PRO A 18 47.39 -24.88 14.24
N ASN A 19 47.89 -24.93 12.99
CA ASN A 19 47.74 -23.82 12.03
C ASN A 19 46.56 -24.03 11.08
N ALA A 20 45.72 -25.03 11.28
CA ALA A 20 44.49 -25.23 10.50
C ALA A 20 43.40 -24.23 10.98
N VAL A 21 43.49 -22.99 10.52
CA VAL A 21 42.74 -21.83 10.96
C VAL A 21 41.22 -22.05 10.95
N ARG A 22 40.74 -22.79 9.94
CA ARG A 22 39.31 -23.09 9.81
C ARG A 22 38.77 -23.99 10.91
N TYR A 23 39.59 -24.84 11.52
CA TYR A 23 39.15 -25.69 12.65
C TYR A 23 38.73 -24.85 13.85
N TYR A 24 39.43 -23.74 14.11
CA TYR A 24 39.06 -22.82 15.18
C TYR A 24 37.68 -22.15 14.95
N PHE A 25 37.42 -21.80 13.71
CA PHE A 25 36.13 -21.22 13.32
C PHE A 25 34.97 -22.20 13.49
N TYR A 26 35.10 -23.42 12.94
CA TYR A 26 34.03 -24.41 13.08
C TYR A 26 33.88 -24.92 14.52
N LEU A 27 34.97 -25.01 15.28
CA LEU A 27 34.91 -25.37 16.68
C LEU A 27 34.16 -24.28 17.50
N ALA A 28 34.43 -23.01 17.24
CA ALA A 28 33.69 -21.89 17.82
C ALA A 28 32.18 -21.94 17.48
N ASN A 29 31.84 -22.23 16.22
CA ASN A 29 30.45 -22.42 15.80
C ASN A 29 29.77 -23.57 16.58
N SER A 30 30.44 -24.70 16.72
CA SER A 30 29.88 -25.86 17.45
C SER A 30 29.65 -25.55 18.92
N TYR A 31 30.56 -24.85 19.59
CA TYR A 31 30.36 -24.38 20.96
C TYR A 31 29.21 -23.39 21.07
N HIS A 32 29.11 -22.43 20.16
CA HIS A 32 28.00 -21.49 20.13
C HIS A 32 26.65 -22.21 20.01
N ASP A 33 26.55 -23.18 19.10
CA ASP A 33 25.30 -23.89 18.82
C ASP A 33 24.88 -24.82 19.99
N LEU A 34 25.83 -25.22 20.84
CA LEU A 34 25.56 -25.89 22.12
C LEU A 34 25.28 -24.91 23.28
N GLY A 35 25.30 -23.60 23.05
CA GLY A 35 25.12 -22.60 24.13
C GLY A 35 26.33 -22.42 25.05
N ARG A 36 27.49 -23.00 24.69
CA ARG A 36 28.75 -22.86 25.42
C ARG A 36 29.48 -21.59 24.99
N TYR A 37 28.94 -20.44 25.39
CA TYR A 37 29.33 -19.15 24.86
C TYR A 37 30.76 -18.70 25.23
N ASP A 38 31.27 -19.04 26.42
CA ASP A 38 32.63 -18.70 26.84
C ASP A 38 33.68 -19.37 25.96
N GLU A 39 33.50 -20.66 25.70
CA GLU A 39 34.39 -21.41 24.82
C GLU A 39 34.26 -20.92 23.38
N ALA A 40 33.02 -20.65 22.91
CA ALA A 40 32.80 -20.08 21.59
C ALA A 40 33.55 -18.77 21.39
N ILE A 41 33.43 -17.84 22.34
CA ILE A 41 34.13 -16.54 22.31
C ILE A 41 35.65 -16.72 22.26
N ASN A 42 36.19 -17.65 23.07
CA ASN A 42 37.63 -17.93 23.09
C ASN A 42 38.14 -18.42 21.73
N TYR A 43 37.44 -19.36 21.09
CA TYR A 43 37.83 -19.88 19.79
C TYR A 43 37.59 -18.91 18.64
N TYR A 44 36.53 -18.07 18.68
CA TYR A 44 36.38 -16.97 17.73
C TYR A 44 37.50 -15.92 17.84
N LYS A 45 37.95 -15.57 19.07
CA LYS A 45 39.10 -14.66 19.27
C LYS A 45 40.37 -15.26 18.65
N LYS A 46 40.63 -16.53 18.88
CA LYS A 46 41.78 -17.23 18.22
C LYS A 46 41.65 -17.18 16.69
N ARG A 47 40.43 -17.39 16.15
CA ARG A 47 40.20 -17.28 14.70
C ARG A 47 40.53 -15.86 14.18
N ILE A 48 40.19 -14.82 14.91
CA ILE A 48 40.48 -13.41 14.59
C ILE A 48 42.00 -13.17 14.58
N GLU A 49 42.72 -13.67 15.59
CA GLU A 49 44.18 -13.52 15.71
C GLU A 49 44.94 -14.08 14.50
N PHE A 50 44.47 -15.18 13.90
CA PHE A 50 45.07 -15.73 12.69
C PHE A 50 44.89 -14.83 11.45
N GLY A 51 43.90 -13.95 11.43
CA GLY A 51 43.62 -13.11 10.28
C GLY A 51 43.17 -13.90 9.03
N SER A 52 43.72 -13.53 7.88
CA SER A 52 43.48 -14.12 6.55
C SER A 52 42.07 -13.93 6.04
N TRP A 53 41.30 -14.98 5.76
CA TRP A 53 40.00 -14.86 5.10
C TRP A 53 39.03 -13.89 5.83
N LYS A 54 38.82 -12.72 5.22
CA LYS A 54 38.10 -11.57 5.76
C LYS A 54 36.69 -11.93 6.25
N GLU A 55 35.96 -12.79 5.52
CA GLU A 55 34.61 -13.19 5.84
C GLU A 55 34.50 -13.98 7.17
N GLU A 56 35.38 -14.94 7.41
CA GLU A 56 35.36 -15.69 8.66
C GLU A 56 35.81 -14.83 9.86
N VAL A 57 36.76 -13.92 9.64
CA VAL A 57 37.21 -12.98 10.69
C VAL A 57 36.06 -12.06 11.09
N TRP A 58 35.41 -11.43 10.10
CA TRP A 58 34.26 -10.58 10.37
C TRP A 58 33.12 -11.35 11.05
N TYR A 59 32.79 -12.53 10.54
CA TYR A 59 31.72 -13.36 11.10
C TYR A 59 32.03 -13.77 12.54
N SER A 60 33.30 -13.96 12.87
CA SER A 60 33.73 -14.22 14.25
C SER A 60 33.44 -13.04 15.18
N TYR A 61 33.71 -11.79 14.76
CA TYR A 61 33.28 -10.59 15.53
C TYR A 61 31.77 -10.55 15.72
N TYR A 62 31.00 -10.81 14.66
CA TYR A 62 29.54 -10.84 14.73
C TYR A 62 29.04 -11.88 15.73
N ARG A 63 29.56 -13.10 15.69
CA ARG A 63 29.17 -14.20 16.59
C ARG A 63 29.62 -13.97 18.03
N ILE A 64 30.76 -13.36 18.28
CA ILE A 64 31.18 -12.95 19.64
C ILE A 64 30.14 -11.98 20.23
N GLY A 65 29.68 -10.99 19.46
CA GLY A 65 28.63 -10.09 19.90
C GLY A 65 27.33 -10.82 20.24
N MET A 66 26.93 -11.80 19.41
CA MET A 66 25.75 -12.64 19.67
C MET A 66 25.92 -13.47 20.96
N CYS A 67 27.10 -14.05 21.21
CA CYS A 67 27.40 -14.78 22.45
C CYS A 67 27.25 -13.87 23.67
N TYR A 68 27.85 -12.68 23.65
CA TYR A 68 27.74 -11.73 24.74
C TYR A 68 26.29 -11.28 24.99
N MET A 69 25.49 -11.11 23.95
CA MET A 69 24.05 -10.81 24.12
C MET A 69 23.31 -11.95 24.83
N LYS A 70 23.63 -13.21 24.52
CA LYS A 70 23.06 -14.38 25.21
C LYS A 70 23.45 -14.43 26.68
N GLN A 71 24.62 -13.91 27.01
CA GLN A 71 25.12 -13.79 28.41
C GLN A 71 24.64 -12.50 29.12
N ASN A 72 23.78 -11.70 28.50
CA ASN A 72 23.37 -10.36 28.97
C ASN A 72 24.53 -9.36 29.15
N ASN A 73 25.67 -9.62 28.52
CA ASN A 73 26.83 -8.72 28.53
C ASN A 73 26.75 -7.76 27.32
N VAL A 74 25.85 -6.81 27.42
CA VAL A 74 25.54 -5.86 26.35
C VAL A 74 26.75 -5.01 25.93
N LYS A 75 27.53 -4.56 26.90
CA LYS A 75 28.72 -3.71 26.66
C LYS A 75 29.69 -4.37 25.68
N ASP A 76 30.05 -5.60 25.95
CA ASP A 76 31.03 -6.31 25.13
C ASP A 76 30.42 -6.79 23.82
N ALA A 77 29.09 -7.01 23.78
CA ALA A 77 28.37 -7.29 22.53
C ALA A 77 28.44 -6.10 21.57
N LEU A 78 28.07 -4.91 22.03
CA LEU A 78 28.10 -3.69 21.21
C LEU A 78 29.55 -3.37 20.76
N TRP A 79 30.52 -3.55 21.64
CA TRP A 79 31.92 -3.37 21.31
C TRP A 79 32.37 -4.34 20.20
N SER A 80 32.04 -5.61 20.32
CA SER A 80 32.41 -6.62 19.34
C SER A 80 31.83 -6.35 17.95
N TRP A 81 30.56 -5.90 17.87
CA TRP A 81 29.96 -5.51 16.60
C TRP A 81 30.59 -4.25 16.00
N MET A 82 31.00 -3.31 16.83
CA MET A 82 31.73 -2.12 16.37
C MET A 82 33.14 -2.49 15.83
N GLU A 83 33.86 -3.41 16.48
CA GLU A 83 35.13 -3.94 15.98
C GLU A 83 34.93 -4.66 14.64
N GLY A 84 33.84 -5.43 14.50
CA GLY A 84 33.47 -6.05 13.23
C GLY A 84 33.22 -5.02 12.11
N TYR A 85 32.54 -3.92 12.43
CA TYR A 85 32.35 -2.81 11.50
C TYR A 85 33.68 -2.15 11.11
N ASN A 86 34.55 -1.88 12.06
CA ASN A 86 35.88 -1.32 11.77
C ASN A 86 36.70 -2.24 10.87
N TYR A 87 36.55 -3.55 11.03
CA TYR A 87 37.29 -4.55 10.24
C TYR A 87 36.70 -4.71 8.83
N TYR A 88 35.33 -4.72 8.70
CA TYR A 88 34.66 -4.91 7.43
C TYR A 88 33.36 -4.07 7.36
N PRO A 89 33.45 -2.76 7.01
CA PRO A 89 32.33 -1.84 7.09
C PRO A 89 31.11 -2.20 6.22
N GLU A 90 31.33 -2.89 5.10
CA GLU A 90 30.25 -3.29 4.16
C GLU A 90 29.32 -4.37 4.74
N ARG A 91 29.78 -5.09 5.80
CA ARG A 91 28.99 -6.09 6.52
C ARG A 91 28.27 -5.44 7.70
N VAL A 92 26.97 -5.15 7.52
CA VAL A 92 26.18 -4.33 8.46
C VAL A 92 25.29 -5.12 9.41
N GLU A 93 25.33 -6.47 9.39
CA GLU A 93 24.47 -7.29 10.25
C GLU A 93 24.75 -7.05 11.75
N GLY A 94 25.99 -6.81 12.16
CA GLY A 94 26.32 -6.45 13.54
C GLY A 94 25.75 -5.09 13.93
N LEU A 95 25.82 -4.11 13.04
CA LEU A 95 25.22 -2.79 13.25
C LEU A 95 23.68 -2.87 13.27
N TYR A 96 23.08 -3.75 12.50
CA TYR A 96 21.63 -4.00 12.57
C TYR A 96 21.20 -4.47 13.96
N GLU A 97 21.91 -5.45 14.55
CA GLU A 97 21.62 -5.91 15.91
C GLU A 97 21.81 -4.80 16.93
N MET A 98 22.86 -3.97 16.79
CA MET A 98 23.11 -2.79 17.62
C MET A 98 21.97 -1.77 17.51
N MET A 99 21.54 -1.43 16.29
CA MET A 99 20.43 -0.52 16.04
C MET A 99 19.14 -1.01 16.68
N LYS A 100 18.80 -2.28 16.48
CA LYS A 100 17.64 -2.95 17.06
C LYS A 100 17.66 -2.89 18.60
N TRP A 101 18.81 -3.15 19.21
CA TRP A 101 18.96 -3.08 20.66
C TRP A 101 18.69 -1.65 21.16
N TYR A 102 19.31 -0.62 20.56
CA TYR A 102 19.09 0.78 20.94
C TYR A 102 17.61 1.18 20.81
N ARG A 103 16.96 0.80 19.72
CA ARG A 103 15.53 1.06 19.50
C ARG A 103 14.69 0.40 20.60
N LEU A 104 14.93 -0.87 20.93
CA LEU A 104 14.20 -1.59 21.98
C LEU A 104 14.38 -0.95 23.37
N LYS A 105 15.48 -0.23 23.61
CA LYS A 105 15.71 0.54 24.82
C LYS A 105 15.18 1.98 24.77
N GLY A 106 14.46 2.36 23.71
CA GLY A 106 13.96 3.72 23.51
C GLY A 106 15.05 4.74 23.18
N GLN A 107 16.28 4.30 22.92
CA GLN A 107 17.42 5.17 22.60
C GLN A 107 17.43 5.50 21.10
N ASN A 108 16.36 6.15 20.62
CA ASN A 108 16.10 6.37 19.21
C ASN A 108 17.16 7.23 18.51
N LYS A 109 17.84 8.16 19.22
CA LYS A 109 18.93 8.95 18.64
C LYS A 109 20.15 8.09 18.36
N ALA A 110 20.52 7.18 19.28
CA ALA A 110 21.61 6.24 19.06
C ALA A 110 21.30 5.26 17.95
N ALA A 111 20.10 4.69 17.92
CA ALA A 111 19.64 3.81 16.84
C ALA A 111 19.73 4.50 15.46
N TYR A 112 19.32 5.75 15.37
CA TYR A 112 19.41 6.51 14.11
C TYR A 112 20.87 6.82 13.73
N ALA A 113 21.75 7.07 14.71
CA ALA A 113 23.19 7.25 14.44
C ALA A 113 23.79 5.98 13.81
N VAL A 114 23.44 4.80 14.34
CA VAL A 114 23.85 3.51 13.77
C VAL A 114 23.29 3.33 12.35
N TYR A 115 22.02 3.68 12.11
CA TYR A 115 21.45 3.64 10.75
C TYR A 115 22.28 4.47 9.76
N LYS A 116 22.74 5.65 10.14
CA LYS A 116 23.57 6.49 9.26
C LYS A 116 24.91 5.85 8.89
N MET A 117 25.44 4.96 9.73
CA MET A 117 26.64 4.19 9.43
C MET A 117 26.37 3.07 8.41
N CYS A 118 25.13 2.55 8.37
CA CYS A 118 24.75 1.42 7.51
C CYS A 118 24.23 1.83 6.14
N LYS A 119 23.60 2.99 6.02
CA LYS A 119 22.72 3.33 4.89
C LYS A 119 23.38 3.26 3.50
N GLU A 120 24.68 3.51 3.40
CA GLU A 120 25.42 3.44 2.15
C GLU A 120 25.69 2.01 1.67
N PHE A 121 25.61 1.03 2.58
CA PHE A 121 25.94 -0.38 2.30
C PHE A 121 24.71 -1.25 2.01
N ILE A 122 23.50 -0.70 2.08
CA ILE A 122 22.25 -1.45 1.90
C ILE A 122 21.64 -1.29 0.50
N ASP A 123 22.42 -0.88 -0.49
CA ASP A 123 21.96 -0.87 -1.88
C ASP A 123 21.62 -2.30 -2.34
N VAL A 124 20.44 -2.46 -2.93
CA VAL A 124 19.94 -3.77 -3.42
C VAL A 124 20.69 -4.26 -4.65
N ASN A 125 21.31 -3.36 -5.40
CA ASN A 125 22.02 -3.69 -6.64
C ASN A 125 23.43 -4.26 -6.40
N VAL A 126 23.92 -4.24 -5.16
CA VAL A 126 25.23 -4.78 -4.81
C VAL A 126 25.14 -6.31 -4.72
N ASN A 127 25.97 -7.01 -5.50
CA ASN A 127 26.11 -8.46 -5.40
C ASN A 127 26.86 -8.83 -4.11
N ARG A 128 26.21 -9.61 -3.24
CA ARG A 128 26.72 -10.07 -1.94
C ARG A 128 26.87 -11.60 -1.86
N GLU A 129 26.82 -12.31 -2.97
CA GLU A 129 26.94 -13.78 -2.99
C GLU A 129 28.25 -14.30 -2.37
N HIS A 130 29.29 -13.48 -2.33
CA HIS A 130 30.56 -13.79 -1.71
C HIS A 130 30.55 -13.66 -0.17
N TYR A 131 29.49 -13.11 0.43
CA TYR A 131 29.39 -12.97 1.89
C TYR A 131 29.09 -14.32 2.55
N LEU A 132 29.94 -14.69 3.50
CA LEU A 132 29.75 -15.90 4.29
C LEU A 132 28.57 -15.74 5.26
N PHE A 133 27.62 -16.68 5.25
CA PHE A 133 26.42 -16.67 6.10
C PHE A 133 25.64 -15.35 6.03
N LEU A 134 25.45 -14.85 4.81
CA LEU A 134 24.71 -13.61 4.56
C LEU A 134 23.31 -13.65 5.17
N SER A 135 22.96 -12.63 5.94
CA SER A 135 21.58 -12.35 6.34
C SER A 135 20.95 -11.35 5.36
N ASP A 136 20.50 -11.85 4.22
CA ASP A 136 20.01 -11.06 3.09
C ASP A 136 18.86 -10.11 3.47
N ILE A 137 17.99 -10.53 4.40
CA ILE A 137 16.88 -9.72 4.90
C ILE A 137 17.35 -8.40 5.55
N VAL A 138 18.55 -8.39 6.18
CA VAL A 138 19.10 -7.17 6.79
C VAL A 138 19.29 -6.09 5.74
N TYR A 139 19.83 -6.46 4.59
CA TYR A 139 20.10 -5.53 3.48
C TYR A 139 18.85 -5.16 2.69
N LYS A 140 17.87 -6.04 2.61
CA LYS A 140 16.66 -5.83 1.81
C LYS A 140 15.58 -5.05 2.54
N SER A 141 15.28 -5.37 3.80
CA SER A 141 14.14 -4.80 4.51
C SER A 141 14.33 -4.55 6.00
N ALA A 142 15.00 -5.47 6.74
CA ALA A 142 14.98 -5.43 8.20
C ALA A 142 15.62 -4.16 8.78
N LEU A 143 16.74 -3.70 8.24
CA LEU A 143 17.39 -2.47 8.68
C LEU A 143 16.54 -1.23 8.35
N LEU A 144 15.91 -1.21 7.19
CA LEU A 144 14.97 -0.15 6.81
C LEU A 144 13.73 -0.15 7.69
N TYR A 145 13.23 -1.32 8.08
CA TYR A 145 12.11 -1.43 9.01
C TYR A 145 12.44 -0.79 10.37
N GLU A 146 13.60 -1.11 10.95
CA GLU A 146 14.08 -0.46 12.18
C GLU A 146 14.19 1.07 11.98
N TYR A 147 14.69 1.51 10.82
CA TYR A 147 14.77 2.93 10.48
C TYR A 147 13.40 3.60 10.48
N THR A 148 12.38 2.98 9.89
CA THR A 148 11.02 3.58 9.84
C THR A 148 10.39 3.75 11.23
N ILE A 149 10.85 3.01 12.23
CA ILE A 149 10.38 3.19 13.61
C ILE A 149 11.06 4.39 14.28
N VAL A 150 12.36 4.58 14.07
CA VAL A 150 13.13 5.60 14.78
C VAL A 150 13.18 6.96 14.06
N ALA A 151 12.85 7.01 12.79
CA ALA A 151 12.98 8.22 11.96
C ALA A 151 12.13 9.39 12.48
N ALA A 152 10.87 9.15 12.86
CA ALA A 152 9.98 10.18 13.41
C ALA A 152 10.54 10.83 14.68
N TYR A 153 11.15 10.03 15.58
CA TYR A 153 11.79 10.54 16.80
C TYR A 153 13.03 11.39 16.52
N ASN A 154 13.54 11.37 15.30
CA ASN A 154 14.69 12.15 14.83
C ASN A 154 14.31 13.30 13.90
N GLY A 155 13.02 13.62 13.80
CA GLY A 155 12.50 14.71 12.97
C GLY A 155 12.51 14.43 11.47
N ILE A 156 12.64 13.17 11.07
CA ILE A 156 12.54 12.76 9.68
C ILE A 156 11.05 12.60 9.34
N SER A 157 10.62 13.29 8.31
CA SER A 157 9.21 13.25 7.83
C SER A 157 9.02 12.39 6.59
N ASN A 158 10.05 12.18 5.78
CA ASN A 158 9.98 11.40 4.55
C ASN A 158 10.72 10.06 4.70
N ILE A 159 9.97 8.97 4.60
CA ILE A 159 10.46 7.58 4.64
C ILE A 159 10.02 6.79 3.40
N ASN A 160 9.60 7.47 2.31
CA ASN A 160 8.96 6.86 1.15
C ASN A 160 9.76 5.72 0.53
N ASP A 161 11.06 5.91 0.32
CA ASP A 161 11.92 4.87 -0.27
C ASP A 161 11.99 3.61 0.62
N ALA A 162 12.06 3.80 1.94
CA ALA A 162 12.05 2.68 2.87
C ALA A 162 10.69 1.95 2.83
N VAL A 163 9.58 2.68 2.82
CA VAL A 163 8.22 2.12 2.74
C VAL A 163 8.05 1.29 1.48
N VAL A 164 8.35 1.87 0.31
CA VAL A 164 8.19 1.19 -0.99
C VAL A 164 9.08 -0.06 -1.05
N ARG A 165 10.32 0.03 -0.59
CA ARG A 165 11.26 -1.09 -0.61
C ARG A 165 10.83 -2.23 0.31
N ILE A 166 10.41 -1.95 1.54
CA ILE A 166 9.92 -2.96 2.50
C ILE A 166 8.67 -3.65 1.94
N MET A 167 7.72 -2.88 1.43
CA MET A 167 6.48 -3.41 0.88
C MET A 167 6.68 -4.25 -0.38
N ASN A 168 7.69 -3.94 -1.20
CA ASN A 168 8.02 -4.75 -2.37
C ASN A 168 8.76 -6.04 -2.01
N TYR A 169 9.45 -6.09 -0.87
CA TYR A 169 10.18 -7.28 -0.46
C TYR A 169 9.28 -8.30 0.26
N HIS A 170 8.48 -7.87 1.24
CA HIS A 170 7.60 -8.72 2.05
C HIS A 170 6.21 -8.11 2.28
N PRO A 171 5.37 -7.95 1.25
CA PRO A 171 4.13 -7.16 1.32
C PRO A 171 3.12 -7.68 2.35
N ASN A 172 3.12 -8.97 2.66
CA ASN A 172 2.15 -9.61 3.54
C ASN A 172 2.71 -9.97 4.93
N SER A 173 3.84 -9.36 5.33
CA SER A 173 4.44 -9.59 6.63
C SER A 173 3.80 -8.75 7.74
N ASN A 174 3.97 -9.19 8.99
CA ASN A 174 3.56 -8.41 10.17
C ASN A 174 4.33 -7.08 10.29
N GLU A 175 5.57 -7.03 9.77
CA GLU A 175 6.36 -5.82 9.70
C GLU A 175 5.68 -4.77 8.80
N VAL A 176 5.08 -5.18 7.68
CA VAL A 176 4.32 -4.27 6.81
C VAL A 176 3.05 -3.80 7.49
N ASP A 177 2.33 -4.64 8.22
CA ASP A 177 1.16 -4.20 8.97
C ASP A 177 1.53 -3.17 10.04
N ASN A 178 2.64 -3.38 10.74
CA ASN A 178 3.16 -2.41 11.71
C ASN A 178 3.71 -1.14 11.02
N LEU A 179 4.36 -1.27 9.88
CA LEU A 179 4.80 -0.12 9.06
C LEU A 179 3.61 0.75 8.66
N LEU A 180 2.54 0.16 8.13
CA LEU A 180 1.32 0.88 7.75
C LEU A 180 0.69 1.60 8.94
N SER A 181 0.65 0.95 10.12
CA SER A 181 0.19 1.58 11.35
C SER A 181 1.08 2.75 11.78
N ASN A 182 2.39 2.64 11.62
CA ASN A 182 3.34 3.69 11.99
C ASN A 182 3.36 4.87 11.01
N MET A 183 2.92 4.70 9.76
CA MET A 183 2.89 5.77 8.76
C MET A 183 2.05 6.98 9.19
N LYS A 184 1.09 6.82 10.12
CA LYS A 184 0.33 7.94 10.71
C LYS A 184 1.20 8.98 11.44
N PHE A 185 2.40 8.62 11.88
CA PHE A 185 3.34 9.53 12.52
C PHE A 185 4.13 10.38 11.52
N TYR A 186 4.05 10.04 10.25
CA TYR A 186 4.67 10.75 9.12
C TYR A 186 3.60 11.59 8.42
N LYS A 187 3.85 12.89 8.29
CA LYS A 187 2.90 13.85 7.69
C LYS A 187 3.14 13.96 6.17
N ASP A 188 3.06 12.82 5.48
CA ASP A 188 3.23 12.81 4.03
C ASP A 188 1.87 13.02 3.34
N VAL A 189 1.51 14.27 3.17
CA VAL A 189 0.30 14.71 2.46
C VAL A 189 0.67 15.36 1.15
N LEU A 190 -0.20 15.19 0.14
CA LEU A 190 -0.01 15.86 -1.15
C LEU A 190 -0.09 17.38 -1.00
N LYS A 191 0.82 18.07 -1.67
CA LYS A 191 0.81 19.55 -1.74
C LYS A 191 -0.26 20.02 -2.70
N VAL A 192 -1.44 20.31 -2.15
CA VAL A 192 -2.56 20.82 -2.92
C VAL A 192 -2.34 22.29 -3.28
N GLN A 193 -2.60 22.66 -4.54
CA GLN A 193 -2.57 24.05 -5.01
C GLN A 193 -3.83 24.79 -4.56
N SER A 194 -5.00 24.17 -4.71
CA SER A 194 -6.27 24.68 -4.24
C SER A 194 -7.30 23.56 -4.04
N LYS A 195 -8.37 23.85 -3.32
CA LYS A 195 -9.44 22.89 -3.07
C LYS A 195 -10.80 23.49 -3.40
N GLN A 196 -11.70 22.69 -3.95
CA GLN A 196 -13.12 22.97 -4.04
C GLN A 196 -13.89 22.13 -3.02
N ILE A 197 -14.83 22.73 -2.33
CA ILE A 197 -15.58 22.15 -1.23
C ILE A 197 -17.04 22.07 -1.61
N PHE A 198 -17.61 20.86 -1.55
CA PHE A 198 -19.00 20.57 -1.87
C PHE A 198 -19.72 19.92 -0.69
N ASP A 199 -19.31 20.21 0.55
CA ASP A 199 -19.98 19.71 1.73
C ASP A 199 -21.42 20.20 1.76
N HIS A 200 -22.34 19.27 1.89
CA HIS A 200 -23.76 19.56 1.88
C HIS A 200 -24.51 18.50 2.68
N SER A 201 -25.61 18.89 3.27
CA SER A 201 -26.57 17.98 3.91
C SER A 201 -27.98 18.37 3.56
N PHE A 202 -28.88 17.42 3.52
CA PHE A 202 -30.30 17.64 3.33
C PHE A 202 -31.12 16.59 4.05
N ASP A 203 -32.35 16.96 4.35
CA ASP A 203 -33.33 16.04 4.93
C ASP A 203 -34.20 15.42 3.83
N HIS A 204 -34.39 14.12 3.91
CA HIS A 204 -35.22 13.38 2.96
C HIS A 204 -36.18 12.45 3.69
N TYR A 205 -37.42 12.34 3.23
CA TYR A 205 -38.37 11.37 3.74
C TYR A 205 -38.09 10.00 3.10
N VAL A 206 -37.79 9.01 3.91
CA VAL A 206 -37.36 7.69 3.45
C VAL A 206 -38.53 6.72 3.39
N SER A 207 -39.27 6.57 4.49
CA SER A 207 -40.39 5.62 4.62
C SER A 207 -41.25 5.98 5.82
N GLU A 208 -42.43 5.37 6.00
CA GLU A 208 -43.26 5.53 7.19
C GLU A 208 -42.52 5.08 8.48
N GLU A 209 -41.68 4.05 8.41
CA GLU A 209 -40.91 3.53 9.54
C GLU A 209 -39.80 4.52 9.99
N MET A 210 -39.07 5.08 9.05
CA MET A 210 -37.89 5.91 9.33
C MET A 210 -38.21 7.41 9.39
N GLY A 211 -39.30 7.85 8.72
CA GLY A 211 -39.66 9.25 8.62
C GLY A 211 -38.64 10.07 7.83
N LYS A 212 -38.32 11.23 8.36
CA LYS A 212 -37.35 12.17 7.79
C LYS A 212 -35.96 11.92 8.31
N VAL A 213 -35.01 11.67 7.42
CA VAL A 213 -33.62 11.32 7.71
C VAL A 213 -32.70 12.37 7.11
N THR A 214 -31.67 12.78 7.84
CA THR A 214 -30.63 13.69 7.34
C THR A 214 -29.53 12.92 6.63
N PHE A 215 -29.20 13.34 5.43
CA PHE A 215 -28.12 12.79 4.61
C PHE A 215 -26.97 13.78 4.52
N TYR A 216 -25.75 13.27 4.62
CA TYR A 216 -24.50 14.02 4.57
C TYR A 216 -23.71 13.64 3.33
N SER A 217 -23.15 14.63 2.62
CA SER A 217 -22.28 14.38 1.48
C SER A 217 -21.00 13.65 1.90
N SER A 218 -20.51 12.78 1.04
CA SER A 218 -19.35 11.92 1.28
C SER A 218 -18.47 11.86 0.01
N SER A 219 -18.01 10.67 -0.38
CA SER A 219 -17.18 10.46 -1.55
C SER A 219 -17.85 10.91 -2.85
N SER A 220 -17.06 11.38 -3.81
CA SER A 220 -17.54 11.79 -5.12
C SER A 220 -16.65 11.30 -6.25
N CYS A 221 -17.27 11.05 -7.40
CA CYS A 221 -16.60 10.71 -8.63
C CYS A 221 -16.94 11.74 -9.70
N MET A 222 -15.95 12.26 -10.40
CA MET A 222 -16.09 13.30 -11.42
C MET A 222 -15.44 12.87 -12.72
N ILE A 223 -16.08 13.23 -13.83
CA ILE A 223 -15.54 13.07 -15.20
C ILE A 223 -15.67 14.41 -15.95
N PRO A 224 -14.83 14.68 -16.96
CA PRO A 224 -15.12 15.77 -17.90
C PRO A 224 -16.53 15.57 -18.48
N ASN A 225 -17.28 16.64 -18.64
CA ASN A 225 -18.65 16.53 -19.15
C ASN A 225 -18.63 16.08 -20.63
N PRO A 226 -19.09 14.85 -20.94
CA PRO A 226 -18.95 14.29 -22.28
C PRO A 226 -19.86 14.94 -23.32
N TYR A 227 -20.93 15.62 -22.88
CA TYR A 227 -21.94 16.16 -23.76
C TYR A 227 -21.68 17.63 -24.13
N THR A 228 -21.16 18.42 -23.18
CA THR A 228 -20.90 19.84 -23.39
C THR A 228 -19.47 20.14 -23.82
N LYS A 229 -18.55 19.19 -23.66
CA LYS A 229 -17.10 19.32 -23.84
C LYS A 229 -16.48 20.47 -23.00
N LYS A 230 -17.20 20.98 -22.01
CA LYS A 230 -16.77 22.00 -21.04
C LYS A 230 -17.34 21.64 -19.68
N GLY A 231 -16.56 21.93 -18.63
CA GLY A 231 -16.92 21.63 -17.27
C GLY A 231 -16.93 20.13 -16.98
N TYR A 232 -17.65 19.76 -15.94
CA TYR A 232 -17.59 18.40 -15.38
C TYR A 232 -18.95 17.88 -15.00
N LEU A 233 -19.07 16.56 -15.00
CA LEU A 233 -20.19 15.86 -14.38
C LEU A 233 -19.66 15.13 -13.14
N MET A 234 -20.26 15.36 -11.99
CA MET A 234 -19.87 14.76 -10.72
C MET A 234 -21.04 14.01 -10.08
N ASN A 235 -20.79 12.77 -9.65
CA ASN A 235 -21.68 12.04 -8.74
C ASN A 235 -21.20 12.24 -7.31
N VAL A 236 -22.06 12.63 -6.40
CA VAL A 236 -21.79 12.77 -4.96
C VAL A 236 -22.60 11.72 -4.21
N ARG A 237 -21.93 10.92 -3.39
CA ARG A 237 -22.56 10.00 -2.45
C ARG A 237 -23.05 10.74 -1.23
N TYR A 238 -24.26 10.42 -0.77
CA TYR A 238 -24.83 10.90 0.48
C TYR A 238 -25.15 9.72 1.38
N VAL A 239 -24.88 9.85 2.67
CA VAL A 239 -25.04 8.78 3.66
C VAL A 239 -25.84 9.27 4.87
N ASN A 240 -26.59 8.38 5.50
CA ASN A 240 -27.41 8.67 6.67
C ASN A 240 -26.67 8.51 8.01
N TYR A 241 -25.36 8.35 7.98
CA TYR A 241 -24.52 8.14 9.16
C TYR A 241 -23.39 9.17 9.26
N THR A 242 -22.75 9.20 10.41
CA THR A 242 -21.46 9.88 10.61
C THR A 242 -20.49 8.92 11.28
N ILE A 243 -19.19 9.14 11.10
CA ILE A 243 -18.13 8.35 11.73
C ILE A 243 -17.45 9.20 12.79
N ASN A 244 -17.30 8.65 14.01
CA ASN A 244 -16.60 9.34 15.10
C ASN A 244 -15.07 9.12 14.99
N GLU A 245 -14.30 9.76 15.89
CA GLU A 245 -12.83 9.66 15.91
C GLU A 245 -12.30 8.24 16.20
N ARG A 246 -13.16 7.33 16.70
CA ARG A 246 -12.83 5.92 16.91
C ARG A 246 -13.15 5.04 15.70
N GLY A 247 -13.79 5.60 14.67
CA GLY A 247 -14.22 4.86 13.49
C GLY A 247 -15.57 4.16 13.63
N ASP A 248 -16.36 4.48 14.69
CA ASP A 248 -17.69 3.91 14.88
C ASP A 248 -18.73 4.66 14.06
N TYR A 249 -19.67 3.92 13.49
CA TYR A 249 -20.81 4.48 12.77
C TYR A 249 -21.87 5.00 13.74
N LEU A 250 -22.30 6.23 13.57
CA LEU A 250 -23.32 6.89 14.36
C LEU A 250 -24.53 7.27 13.50
N LYS A 251 -25.71 7.39 14.10
CA LYS A 251 -26.97 7.81 13.46
C LYS A 251 -27.59 6.81 12.48
N CYS A 252 -27.13 5.57 12.42
CA CYS A 252 -27.68 4.53 11.57
C CYS A 252 -28.03 3.29 12.40
N ASP A 253 -29.18 3.32 13.10
CA ASP A 253 -29.56 2.27 14.05
C ASP A 253 -29.92 0.96 13.37
N LYS A 254 -30.61 0.97 12.22
CA LYS A 254 -31.10 -0.22 11.53
C LYS A 254 -30.64 -0.35 10.09
N HIS A 255 -30.52 0.77 9.37
CA HIS A 255 -30.30 0.78 7.93
C HIS A 255 -29.18 1.75 7.55
N ILE A 256 -28.25 1.28 6.74
CA ILE A 256 -27.24 2.11 6.09
C ILE A 256 -27.78 2.47 4.70
N ILE A 257 -28.10 3.75 4.51
CA ILE A 257 -28.73 4.24 3.29
C ILE A 257 -27.75 5.13 2.55
N THR A 258 -27.55 4.82 1.29
CA THR A 258 -26.76 5.62 0.36
C THR A 258 -27.67 6.22 -0.70
N MET A 259 -27.65 7.53 -0.83
CA MET A 259 -28.23 8.27 -1.94
C MET A 259 -27.13 8.83 -2.84
N ASN A 260 -27.44 9.00 -4.11
CA ASN A 260 -26.55 9.65 -5.07
C ASN A 260 -27.17 10.94 -5.59
N ARG A 261 -26.34 11.96 -5.82
CA ARG A 261 -26.72 13.24 -6.41
C ARG A 261 -25.77 13.55 -7.55
N TYR A 262 -26.31 13.93 -8.72
CA TYR A 262 -25.46 14.48 -9.77
C TYR A 262 -25.29 15.99 -9.60
N LEU A 263 -24.12 16.49 -9.97
CA LEU A 263 -23.81 17.91 -10.13
C LEU A 263 -23.22 18.10 -11.52
N VAL A 264 -23.76 19.03 -12.29
CA VAL A 264 -23.14 19.53 -13.50
C VAL A 264 -22.37 20.80 -13.12
N LEU A 265 -21.08 20.81 -13.36
CA LEU A 265 -20.18 21.91 -12.99
C LEU A 265 -19.66 22.60 -14.25
N ASP A 266 -19.48 23.91 -14.19
CA ASP A 266 -18.71 24.65 -15.20
C ASP A 266 -17.19 24.50 -15.01
N ASP A 267 -16.39 25.16 -15.86
CA ASP A 267 -14.92 25.12 -15.81
C ASP A 267 -14.35 25.80 -14.54
N GLN A 268 -15.15 26.58 -13.81
CA GLN A 268 -14.84 27.23 -12.53
C GLN A 268 -15.39 26.45 -11.34
N PHE A 269 -15.90 25.24 -11.53
CA PHE A 269 -16.52 24.37 -10.54
C PHE A 269 -17.80 24.95 -9.91
N GLN A 270 -18.50 25.89 -10.59
CA GLN A 270 -19.80 26.36 -10.14
C GLN A 270 -20.87 25.35 -10.57
N ILE A 271 -21.84 25.10 -9.68
CA ILE A 271 -22.94 24.18 -9.95
C ILE A 271 -23.91 24.87 -10.94
N VAL A 272 -24.07 24.29 -12.12
CA VAL A 272 -24.97 24.74 -13.18
C VAL A 272 -26.29 23.99 -13.09
N ASP A 273 -26.26 22.70 -12.80
CA ASP A 273 -27.44 21.85 -12.60
C ASP A 273 -27.17 20.77 -11.59
N SER A 274 -28.20 20.25 -10.93
CA SER A 274 -28.07 19.17 -9.98
C SER A 274 -29.40 18.46 -9.72
N GLY A 275 -29.36 17.20 -9.32
CA GLY A 275 -30.54 16.44 -8.91
C GLY A 275 -30.18 15.22 -8.09
N ILE A 276 -31.12 14.76 -7.30
CA ILE A 276 -31.01 13.57 -6.48
C ILE A 276 -31.51 12.38 -7.28
N PHE A 277 -30.76 11.28 -7.25
CA PHE A 277 -31.20 10.01 -7.82
C PHE A 277 -32.24 9.37 -6.94
N ASP A 278 -33.32 8.85 -7.55
CA ASP A 278 -34.36 8.15 -6.85
C ASP A 278 -33.84 6.83 -6.26
N ILE A 279 -34.21 6.56 -5.01
CA ILE A 279 -33.93 5.29 -4.34
C ILE A 279 -35.22 4.61 -3.95
N THR A 280 -35.20 3.27 -3.97
CA THR A 280 -36.30 2.47 -3.43
C THR A 280 -35.89 1.93 -2.06
N PHE A 281 -36.69 2.27 -1.04
CA PHE A 281 -36.53 1.69 0.28
C PHE A 281 -37.14 0.29 0.30
N ASP A 282 -36.30 -0.73 0.53
CA ASP A 282 -36.67 -2.14 0.48
C ASP A 282 -36.52 -2.85 1.85
N GLY A 283 -36.27 -2.10 2.90
CA GLY A 283 -36.14 -2.62 4.27
C GLY A 283 -34.89 -3.43 4.58
N ARG A 284 -33.95 -3.55 3.62
CA ARG A 284 -32.67 -4.25 3.82
C ARG A 284 -31.70 -3.42 4.67
N LEU A 285 -30.66 -4.08 5.22
CA LEU A 285 -29.63 -3.41 6.02
C LEU A 285 -28.87 -2.36 5.22
N TYR A 286 -28.52 -2.66 3.95
CA TYR A 286 -27.82 -1.77 3.03
C TYR A 286 -28.74 -1.39 1.87
N ILE A 287 -28.98 -0.11 1.68
CA ILE A 287 -29.90 0.43 0.67
C ILE A 287 -29.13 1.41 -0.22
N GLY A 288 -29.35 1.31 -1.54
CA GLY A 288 -28.68 2.12 -2.54
C GLY A 288 -27.34 1.55 -2.98
N VAL A 289 -26.62 2.29 -3.82
CA VAL A 289 -25.32 1.91 -4.39
C VAL A 289 -24.24 2.82 -3.83
N GLU A 290 -23.27 2.20 -3.14
CA GLU A 290 -22.12 2.89 -2.54
C GLU A 290 -21.01 3.10 -3.56
N ASP A 291 -20.23 4.17 -3.38
CA ASP A 291 -18.98 4.46 -4.08
C ASP A 291 -19.13 4.38 -5.60
N VAL A 292 -20.19 4.98 -6.12
CA VAL A 292 -20.49 5.01 -7.54
C VAL A 292 -19.39 5.75 -8.30
N ARG A 293 -18.68 5.02 -9.12
CA ARG A 293 -17.72 5.54 -10.09
C ARG A 293 -18.40 5.68 -11.43
N ILE A 294 -18.51 6.89 -11.92
CA ILE A 294 -19.02 7.19 -13.26
C ILE A 294 -17.86 7.16 -14.25
N TYR A 295 -18.14 6.67 -15.44
CA TYR A 295 -17.16 6.45 -16.49
C TYR A 295 -17.78 6.63 -17.87
N TYR A 296 -17.23 7.53 -18.69
CA TYR A 296 -17.73 7.70 -20.05
C TYR A 296 -17.16 6.64 -20.98
N ASP A 297 -18.03 5.82 -21.52
CA ASP A 297 -17.68 4.82 -22.49
C ASP A 297 -17.77 5.41 -23.91
N ASN A 298 -16.65 5.73 -24.50
CA ASN A 298 -16.57 6.30 -25.85
C ASN A 298 -17.21 5.43 -26.93
N HIS A 299 -17.27 4.11 -26.72
CA HIS A 299 -17.82 3.16 -27.70
C HIS A 299 -19.35 3.22 -27.73
N SER A 300 -19.99 3.13 -26.58
CA SER A 300 -21.46 3.22 -26.48
C SER A 300 -21.97 4.66 -26.45
N SER A 301 -21.08 5.65 -26.29
CA SER A 301 -21.41 7.06 -26.05
C SER A 301 -22.34 7.24 -24.84
N LYS A 302 -22.19 6.38 -23.83
CA LYS A 302 -22.98 6.40 -22.60
C LYS A 302 -22.08 6.55 -21.37
N ILE A 303 -22.67 7.08 -20.32
CA ILE A 303 -22.01 7.10 -19.02
C ILE A 303 -22.36 5.79 -18.31
N LYS A 304 -21.36 4.95 -18.09
CA LYS A 304 -21.45 3.74 -17.27
C LYS A 304 -21.17 4.06 -15.82
N CYS A 305 -21.64 3.24 -14.91
CA CYS A 305 -21.29 3.28 -13.51
C CYS A 305 -20.97 1.91 -12.94
N ILE A 306 -20.10 1.93 -11.92
CA ILE A 306 -19.77 0.75 -11.12
C ILE A 306 -19.67 1.17 -9.66
N GLY A 307 -20.26 0.38 -8.77
CA GLY A 307 -20.29 0.67 -7.35
C GLY A 307 -20.49 -0.61 -6.54
N THR A 308 -20.68 -0.44 -5.24
CA THR A 308 -20.96 -1.54 -4.32
C THR A 308 -22.44 -1.51 -3.92
N GLY A 309 -23.09 -2.66 -3.99
CA GLY A 309 -24.49 -2.81 -3.62
C GLY A 309 -24.73 -4.11 -2.85
N TYR A 310 -25.96 -4.26 -2.38
CA TYR A 310 -26.41 -5.46 -1.71
C TYR A 310 -27.15 -6.34 -2.71
N HIS A 311 -26.55 -7.47 -3.10
CA HIS A 311 -27.09 -8.40 -4.10
C HIS A 311 -28.33 -9.15 -3.57
N GLN A 312 -29.16 -9.65 -4.49
CA GLN A 312 -30.30 -10.53 -4.16
C GLN A 312 -29.87 -11.80 -3.41
N SER A 313 -28.62 -12.23 -3.60
CA SER A 313 -28.01 -13.33 -2.86
C SER A 313 -27.68 -13.02 -1.40
N ASN A 314 -28.06 -11.86 -0.87
CA ASN A 314 -27.75 -11.36 0.47
C ASN A 314 -26.23 -11.18 0.74
N LYS A 315 -25.47 -10.80 -0.30
CA LYS A 315 -24.03 -10.50 -0.21
C LYS A 315 -23.76 -9.08 -0.68
N ILE A 316 -22.73 -8.48 -0.09
CA ILE A 316 -22.18 -7.23 -0.61
C ILE A 316 -21.35 -7.56 -1.83
N GLY A 317 -21.63 -6.91 -2.94
CA GLY A 317 -20.96 -7.16 -4.22
C GLY A 317 -20.98 -5.95 -5.15
N ILE A 318 -20.48 -6.15 -6.34
CA ILE A 318 -20.38 -5.11 -7.35
C ILE A 318 -21.68 -5.00 -8.13
N VAL A 319 -22.10 -3.77 -8.31
CA VAL A 319 -23.23 -3.39 -9.17
C VAL A 319 -22.74 -2.49 -10.28
N SER A 320 -23.15 -2.74 -11.51
CA SER A 320 -22.82 -1.93 -12.67
C SER A 320 -24.10 -1.59 -13.46
N GLY A 321 -24.08 -0.44 -14.13
CA GLY A 321 -25.21 0.00 -14.94
C GLY A 321 -24.88 1.25 -15.76
N GLU A 322 -25.91 1.86 -16.30
CA GLU A 322 -25.85 3.15 -17.00
C GLU A 322 -26.23 4.26 -16.03
N TYR A 323 -25.47 5.35 -16.03
CA TYR A 323 -25.71 6.54 -15.21
C TYR A 323 -26.50 7.56 -16.02
N ASP A 324 -27.82 7.55 -15.87
CA ASP A 324 -28.71 8.49 -16.55
C ASP A 324 -29.13 9.60 -15.59
N TYR A 325 -28.43 10.72 -15.63
CA TYR A 325 -28.73 11.84 -14.75
C TYR A 325 -29.94 12.66 -15.19
N GLU A 326 -30.35 12.58 -16.47
CA GLU A 326 -31.56 13.26 -16.95
C GLU A 326 -32.82 12.60 -16.37
N SER A 327 -32.89 11.28 -16.39
CA SER A 327 -33.96 10.51 -15.75
C SER A 327 -33.77 10.34 -14.23
N ARG A 328 -32.63 10.74 -13.69
CA ARG A 328 -32.24 10.59 -12.28
C ARG A 328 -32.29 9.15 -11.77
N GLN A 329 -31.89 8.23 -12.61
CA GLN A 329 -31.91 6.81 -12.31
C GLN A 329 -30.64 6.11 -12.80
N LEU A 330 -30.25 5.07 -12.08
CA LEU A 330 -29.32 4.09 -12.59
C LEU A 330 -30.09 3.09 -13.42
N GLN A 331 -29.80 3.02 -14.73
CA GLN A 331 -30.49 2.15 -15.66
C GLN A 331 -29.69 0.87 -15.94
N ASN A 332 -30.37 -0.18 -16.38
CA ASN A 332 -29.77 -1.45 -16.77
C ASN A 332 -28.82 -2.02 -15.70
N ILE A 333 -29.21 -1.93 -14.42
CA ILE A 333 -28.41 -2.37 -13.29
C ILE A 333 -28.23 -3.88 -13.32
N GLN A 334 -26.99 -4.30 -13.18
CA GLN A 334 -26.57 -5.70 -13.12
C GLN A 334 -25.74 -5.95 -11.86
N GLU A 335 -26.04 -7.05 -11.18
CA GLU A 335 -25.20 -7.59 -10.10
C GLU A 335 -24.03 -8.35 -10.73
N LEU A 336 -22.82 -7.81 -10.68
CA LEU A 336 -21.65 -8.46 -11.28
C LEU A 336 -21.10 -9.53 -10.36
N THR A 337 -20.82 -10.70 -10.92
CA THR A 337 -20.26 -11.86 -10.22
C THR A 337 -19.00 -12.38 -10.92
N GLN A 338 -18.21 -13.14 -10.19
CA GLN A 338 -17.06 -13.89 -10.71
C GLN A 338 -17.08 -15.31 -10.17
N SER A 339 -16.46 -16.26 -10.90
CA SER A 339 -16.42 -17.67 -10.52
C SER A 339 -15.01 -18.27 -10.44
N PHE A 340 -13.97 -17.46 -10.65
CA PHE A 340 -12.58 -17.93 -10.70
C PHE A 340 -11.86 -17.87 -9.35
N GLN A 341 -12.50 -17.29 -8.32
CA GLN A 341 -11.93 -17.26 -6.96
C GLN A 341 -13.05 -17.22 -5.91
N GLU A 342 -12.83 -17.84 -4.77
CA GLU A 342 -13.73 -17.72 -3.63
C GLU A 342 -13.62 -16.32 -2.99
N SER A 343 -14.77 -15.67 -2.79
CA SER A 343 -14.86 -14.37 -2.16
C SER A 343 -16.16 -14.22 -1.39
N HIS A 344 -16.07 -13.67 -0.19
CA HIS A 344 -17.23 -13.36 0.65
C HIS A 344 -17.75 -11.92 0.44
N CYS A 345 -16.93 -11.04 -0.13
CA CYS A 345 -17.26 -9.64 -0.36
C CYS A 345 -16.46 -9.11 -1.55
N GLU A 346 -17.15 -8.65 -2.57
CA GLU A 346 -16.53 -8.04 -3.76
C GLU A 346 -16.68 -6.53 -3.71
N LYS A 347 -15.55 -5.83 -3.74
CA LYS A 347 -15.48 -4.36 -3.71
C LYS A 347 -14.33 -3.86 -4.56
N ASN A 348 -14.39 -2.58 -4.92
CA ASN A 348 -13.27 -1.81 -5.49
C ASN A 348 -12.83 -2.27 -6.88
N TRP A 349 -13.72 -2.87 -7.68
CA TRP A 349 -13.48 -3.06 -9.10
C TRP A 349 -13.61 -1.71 -9.81
N VAL A 350 -12.80 -1.49 -10.83
CA VAL A 350 -12.76 -0.22 -11.56
C VAL A 350 -12.73 -0.46 -13.06
N PHE A 351 -13.34 0.44 -13.82
CA PHE A 351 -13.31 0.39 -15.27
C PHE A 351 -11.98 0.88 -15.84
N VAL A 352 -11.63 0.32 -17.00
CA VAL A 352 -10.52 0.76 -17.82
C VAL A 352 -10.82 0.52 -19.31
N ASN A 353 -10.42 1.47 -20.17
CA ASN A 353 -10.27 1.27 -21.61
C ASN A 353 -8.79 1.24 -21.92
N TYR A 354 -8.33 0.21 -22.62
CA TYR A 354 -6.95 0.06 -23.05
C TYR A 354 -6.88 -0.66 -24.40
N ASN A 355 -5.74 -0.55 -25.08
CA ASN A 355 -5.54 -1.22 -26.35
C ASN A 355 -5.38 -2.71 -26.15
N ASN A 356 -6.37 -3.47 -26.58
CA ASN A 356 -6.36 -4.92 -26.57
C ASN A 356 -5.78 -5.41 -27.88
N ASN A 357 -4.66 -6.16 -27.86
CA ASN A 357 -4.00 -6.70 -29.05
C ASN A 357 -4.68 -7.97 -29.58
N ASP A 358 -5.93 -8.25 -29.21
CA ASP A 358 -6.64 -9.39 -29.74
C ASP A 358 -6.96 -9.21 -31.22
N ASN A 359 -6.32 -10.06 -32.05
CA ASN A 359 -6.56 -10.19 -33.50
C ASN A 359 -7.95 -10.76 -33.86
N ASP A 360 -8.87 -10.79 -32.91
CA ASP A 360 -10.24 -11.17 -33.19
C ASP A 360 -10.96 -10.01 -33.89
N ASN A 361 -11.33 -10.25 -35.17
CA ASN A 361 -12.03 -9.33 -36.05
C ASN A 361 -13.43 -8.86 -35.54
N ASN A 362 -13.80 -9.20 -34.34
CA ASN A 362 -14.90 -8.61 -33.57
C ASN A 362 -14.32 -7.54 -32.61
N ASN A 363 -14.05 -6.39 -33.20
CA ASN A 363 -13.57 -5.17 -32.51
C ASN A 363 -14.67 -4.56 -31.60
N ASP A 364 -15.21 -5.37 -30.70
CA ASP A 364 -16.00 -4.89 -29.58
C ASP A 364 -15.03 -4.37 -28.54
N ASN A 365 -14.68 -3.07 -28.61
CA ASN A 365 -13.99 -2.33 -27.56
C ASN A 365 -14.84 -2.32 -26.28
N LYS A 366 -14.92 -3.47 -25.61
CA LYS A 366 -15.68 -3.64 -24.37
C LYS A 366 -14.93 -2.93 -23.25
N THR A 367 -15.65 -2.18 -22.44
CA THR A 367 -15.10 -1.63 -21.20
C THR A 367 -14.62 -2.79 -20.34
N ASN A 368 -13.35 -2.77 -19.96
CA ASN A 368 -12.73 -3.79 -19.15
C ASN A 368 -12.78 -3.39 -17.67
N ILE A 369 -12.57 -4.38 -16.80
CA ILE A 369 -12.59 -4.21 -15.35
C ILE A 369 -11.25 -4.65 -14.77
N VAL A 370 -10.60 -3.78 -14.03
CA VAL A 370 -9.47 -4.18 -13.18
C VAL A 370 -10.04 -4.81 -11.91
N TYR A 371 -9.79 -6.11 -11.76
CA TYR A 371 -10.25 -6.91 -10.64
C TYR A 371 -9.24 -6.95 -9.49
N LYS A 372 -7.96 -7.14 -9.83
CA LYS A 372 -6.86 -7.31 -8.88
C LYS A 372 -5.61 -6.57 -9.37
N TRP A 373 -4.78 -6.11 -8.43
CA TRP A 373 -3.60 -5.29 -8.75
C TRP A 373 -2.27 -6.03 -8.68
N ASN A 374 -2.18 -7.19 -8.03
CA ASN A 374 -1.00 -8.06 -8.09
C ASN A 374 -1.39 -9.54 -7.90
N PRO A 375 -1.20 -10.40 -8.92
CA PRO A 375 -0.94 -9.97 -10.28
C PRO A 375 -2.05 -9.05 -10.79
N LEU A 376 -1.75 -8.14 -11.71
CA LEU A 376 -2.77 -7.32 -12.33
C LEU A 376 -3.69 -8.21 -13.16
N GLN A 377 -4.95 -8.28 -12.77
CA GLN A 377 -5.97 -9.05 -13.49
C GLN A 377 -6.99 -8.10 -14.12
N ILE A 378 -7.06 -8.13 -15.45
CA ILE A 378 -8.02 -7.39 -16.23
C ILE A 378 -9.07 -8.36 -16.74
N CYS A 379 -10.34 -8.03 -16.52
CA CYS A 379 -11.47 -8.90 -16.81
C CYS A 379 -12.36 -8.30 -17.88
N ASN A 380 -12.93 -9.18 -18.72
CA ASN A 380 -14.02 -8.86 -19.61
C ASN A 380 -15.35 -9.18 -18.93
N GLN A 381 -16.35 -8.33 -19.18
CA GLN A 381 -17.72 -8.58 -18.74
C GLN A 381 -18.53 -9.27 -19.85
N SER A 382 -19.19 -10.35 -19.49
CA SER A 382 -20.20 -11.01 -20.36
C SER A 382 -21.48 -11.15 -19.55
N SER A 383 -22.50 -10.40 -19.94
CA SER A 383 -23.73 -10.29 -19.17
C SER A 383 -23.44 -9.83 -17.72
N ASN A 384 -23.82 -10.59 -16.71
CA ASN A 384 -23.60 -10.28 -15.29
C ASN A 384 -22.37 -10.98 -14.67
N THR A 385 -21.52 -11.60 -15.49
CA THR A 385 -20.34 -12.34 -15.04
C THR A 385 -19.07 -11.72 -15.65
N ILE A 386 -17.98 -11.67 -14.87
CA ILE A 386 -16.67 -11.30 -15.37
C ILE A 386 -15.76 -12.53 -15.45
N SER A 387 -14.86 -12.51 -16.42
CA SER A 387 -13.80 -13.52 -16.59
C SER A 387 -12.45 -12.84 -16.79
N VAL A 388 -11.39 -13.45 -16.26
CA VAL A 388 -10.03 -12.93 -16.44
C VAL A 388 -9.65 -13.05 -17.92
N HIS A 389 -9.35 -11.89 -18.51
CA HIS A 389 -8.92 -11.78 -19.90
C HIS A 389 -7.39 -11.69 -19.99
N GLU A 390 -6.78 -10.88 -19.14
CA GLU A 390 -5.35 -10.66 -19.14
C GLU A 390 -4.79 -10.64 -17.71
N THR A 391 -3.55 -11.14 -17.56
CA THR A 391 -2.83 -11.13 -16.30
C THR A 391 -1.41 -10.62 -16.52
N LYS A 392 -0.97 -9.62 -15.72
CA LYS A 392 0.37 -9.02 -15.81
C LYS A 392 1.08 -9.03 -14.46
N THR A 393 2.40 -9.10 -14.51
CA THR A 393 3.24 -8.98 -13.32
C THR A 393 3.27 -7.52 -12.84
N MET A 394 3.19 -7.34 -11.53
CA MET A 394 3.26 -6.04 -10.87
C MET A 394 4.27 -6.07 -9.73
N PRO A 395 4.82 -4.94 -9.29
CA PRO A 395 5.58 -4.88 -8.05
C PRO A 395 4.79 -5.45 -6.87
N SER A 396 5.47 -6.15 -5.96
CA SER A 396 4.80 -6.89 -4.87
C SER A 396 3.95 -6.01 -3.94
N LEU A 397 4.32 -4.73 -3.79
CA LEU A 397 3.54 -3.71 -3.07
C LEU A 397 2.08 -3.67 -3.54
N PHE A 398 1.82 -3.86 -4.83
CA PHE A 398 0.47 -3.82 -5.39
C PHE A 398 -0.44 -4.93 -4.90
N SER A 399 0.08 -5.97 -4.22
CA SER A 399 -0.76 -6.96 -3.53
C SER A 399 -1.59 -6.37 -2.38
N ARG A 400 -1.20 -5.19 -1.87
CA ARG A 400 -1.92 -4.44 -0.84
C ARG A 400 -2.82 -3.35 -1.41
N VAL A 401 -2.74 -3.09 -2.71
CA VAL A 401 -3.51 -2.03 -3.37
C VAL A 401 -4.90 -2.54 -3.75
N ARG A 402 -5.89 -1.69 -3.55
CA ARG A 402 -7.27 -1.83 -4.00
C ARG A 402 -7.63 -0.68 -4.93
N GLY A 403 -8.53 -0.90 -5.89
CA GLY A 403 -8.97 0.13 -6.81
C GLY A 403 -9.76 1.24 -6.11
N SER A 404 -9.47 2.47 -6.46
CA SER A 404 -10.25 3.65 -6.04
C SER A 404 -10.88 4.32 -7.24
N THR A 405 -10.09 4.73 -8.24
CA THR A 405 -10.58 5.42 -9.44
C THR A 405 -10.66 4.48 -10.62
N CYS A 406 -11.57 4.74 -11.55
CA CYS A 406 -11.46 4.19 -12.90
C CYS A 406 -10.21 4.73 -13.59
N GLY A 407 -9.74 4.03 -14.63
CA GLY A 407 -8.61 4.47 -15.43
C GLY A 407 -8.95 5.74 -16.20
N PHE A 408 -8.16 6.78 -16.01
CA PHE A 408 -8.28 8.03 -16.75
C PHE A 408 -7.19 8.07 -17.84
N THR A 409 -7.62 8.13 -19.10
CA THR A 409 -6.69 8.21 -20.23
C THR A 409 -6.32 9.67 -20.49
N PHE A 410 -5.02 9.97 -20.44
CA PHE A 410 -4.45 11.24 -20.81
C PHE A 410 -3.29 11.01 -21.79
N HIS A 411 -3.45 11.48 -23.02
CA HIS A 411 -2.58 11.13 -24.14
C HIS A 411 -2.46 9.60 -24.30
N GLU A 412 -1.25 9.07 -24.20
CA GLU A 412 -0.96 7.64 -24.33
C GLU A 412 -0.78 6.93 -22.98
N GLU A 413 -1.25 7.54 -21.89
CA GLU A 413 -1.12 7.02 -20.53
C GLU A 413 -2.47 6.85 -19.87
N ILE A 414 -2.57 5.82 -19.02
CA ILE A 414 -3.73 5.53 -18.20
C ILE A 414 -3.36 5.70 -16.73
N TRP A 415 -4.06 6.61 -16.06
CA TRP A 415 -3.80 7.02 -14.70
C TRP A 415 -4.85 6.45 -13.73
N PHE A 416 -4.38 5.96 -12.58
CA PHE A 416 -5.23 5.48 -11.51
C PHE A 416 -4.78 6.03 -10.17
N VAL A 417 -5.75 6.13 -9.24
CA VAL A 417 -5.47 6.14 -7.80
C VAL A 417 -5.99 4.83 -7.22
N GLY A 418 -5.14 4.15 -6.47
CA GLY A 418 -5.50 3.02 -5.62
C GLY A 418 -5.39 3.39 -4.15
N HIS A 419 -5.83 2.51 -3.25
CA HIS A 419 -5.67 2.70 -1.82
C HIS A 419 -5.14 1.45 -1.12
N ILE A 420 -4.48 1.68 0.01
CA ILE A 420 -3.95 0.68 0.92
C ILE A 420 -4.56 0.93 2.29
N VAL A 421 -4.98 -0.12 2.99
CA VAL A 421 -5.66 0.00 4.28
C VAL A 421 -4.77 -0.57 5.39
N SER A 422 -4.54 0.24 6.43
CA SER A 422 -4.06 -0.22 7.73
C SER A 422 -5.27 -0.56 8.60
N TYR A 423 -5.37 -1.84 8.99
CA TYR A 423 -6.49 -2.35 9.78
C TYR A 423 -6.27 -2.11 11.28
N GLU A 424 -6.47 -0.89 11.69
CA GLU A 424 -6.46 -0.45 13.08
C GLU A 424 -7.77 0.30 13.39
N GLN A 425 -7.91 0.90 14.55
CA GLN A 425 -9.12 1.64 14.93
C GLN A 425 -8.74 3.06 15.37
N PRO A 426 -9.18 4.08 14.60
CA PRO A 426 -9.84 3.98 13.28
C PRO A 426 -8.92 3.41 12.21
N ARG A 427 -9.48 2.86 11.14
CA ARG A 427 -8.69 2.41 9.98
C ARG A 427 -7.98 3.60 9.35
N HIS A 428 -6.75 3.39 8.87
CA HIS A 428 -6.02 4.37 8.09
C HIS A 428 -5.98 3.97 6.61
N TYR A 429 -6.31 4.92 5.75
CA TYR A 429 -6.25 4.77 4.31
C TYR A 429 -5.05 5.56 3.78
N TYR A 430 -4.27 4.92 2.93
CA TYR A 430 -3.17 5.53 2.18
C TYR A 430 -3.45 5.37 0.70
N HIS A 431 -3.04 6.34 -0.10
CA HIS A 431 -3.31 6.35 -1.53
C HIS A 431 -2.03 6.22 -2.34
N ILE A 432 -2.14 5.68 -3.54
CA ILE A 432 -1.04 5.50 -4.48
C ILE A 432 -1.52 5.89 -5.87
N ILE A 433 -0.76 6.73 -6.56
CA ILE A 433 -0.98 7.01 -7.98
C ILE A 433 -0.15 6.04 -8.79
N SER A 434 -0.72 5.42 -9.79
CA SER A 434 -0.04 4.54 -10.74
C SER A 434 -0.40 4.92 -12.17
N VAL A 435 0.61 4.90 -13.05
CA VAL A 435 0.50 5.28 -14.45
C VAL A 435 0.93 4.11 -15.32
N PHE A 436 0.11 3.79 -16.29
CA PHE A 436 0.30 2.69 -17.23
C PHE A 436 0.36 3.23 -18.65
N ASP A 437 0.97 2.46 -19.56
CA ASP A 437 0.81 2.69 -20.99
C ASP A 437 -0.57 2.24 -21.50
N ASN A 438 -0.86 2.50 -22.78
CA ASN A 438 -2.12 2.08 -23.41
C ASN A 438 -2.33 0.57 -23.48
N ASN A 439 -1.32 -0.23 -23.16
CA ASN A 439 -1.39 -1.69 -23.08
C ASN A 439 -1.46 -2.19 -21.63
N MET A 440 -1.70 -1.30 -20.66
CA MET A 440 -1.72 -1.62 -19.23
C MET A 440 -0.41 -2.20 -18.69
N ASN A 441 0.75 -1.81 -19.23
CA ASN A 441 2.03 -2.05 -18.58
C ASN A 441 2.33 -0.89 -17.64
N LEU A 442 2.75 -1.21 -16.41
CA LEU A 442 3.10 -0.19 -15.43
C LEU A 442 4.33 0.62 -15.88
N LEU A 443 4.20 1.93 -15.94
CA LEU A 443 5.29 2.85 -16.27
C LEU A 443 5.95 3.41 -15.01
N ARG A 444 5.14 3.91 -14.07
CA ARG A 444 5.61 4.55 -12.84
C ARG A 444 4.50 4.63 -11.80
N TYR A 445 4.90 4.78 -10.53
CA TYR A 445 3.96 4.96 -9.42
C TYR A 445 4.56 5.82 -8.30
N SER A 446 3.70 6.31 -7.39
CA SER A 446 4.09 7.07 -6.22
C SER A 446 4.33 6.16 -5.01
N ALA A 447 5.03 6.65 -3.99
CA ALA A 447 4.89 6.09 -2.65
C ALA A 447 3.47 6.30 -2.11
N PRO A 448 3.03 5.52 -1.10
CA PRO A 448 1.77 5.77 -0.42
C PRO A 448 1.73 7.15 0.24
N PHE A 449 0.60 7.87 0.09
CA PHE A 449 0.39 9.21 0.62
C PHE A 449 -1.01 9.39 1.20
N LYS A 450 -1.26 10.55 1.83
CA LYS A 450 -2.56 11.02 2.27
C LYS A 450 -2.92 12.34 1.61
N PHE A 451 -4.23 12.68 1.56
CA PHE A 451 -4.71 13.96 1.04
C PHE A 451 -4.64 15.08 2.07
N GLU A 452 -5.13 14.83 3.29
CA GLU A 452 -5.19 15.82 4.40
C GLU A 452 -4.53 15.30 5.69
N GLY A 453 -4.21 14.01 5.76
CA GLY A 453 -3.61 13.37 6.93
C GLY A 453 -4.65 12.76 7.89
N ASP A 454 -5.94 12.78 7.53
CA ASP A 454 -6.98 12.12 8.29
C ASP A 454 -6.86 10.59 8.23
N PRO A 455 -7.31 9.85 9.24
CA PRO A 455 -7.33 8.39 9.19
C PRO A 455 -8.13 7.86 8.01
N ILE A 456 -9.38 8.28 7.90
CA ILE A 456 -10.32 7.82 6.90
C ILE A 456 -10.37 8.83 5.76
N GLU A 457 -9.72 8.53 4.66
CA GLU A 457 -9.75 9.28 3.41
C GLU A 457 -10.08 8.32 2.27
N TYR A 458 -10.94 8.72 1.35
CA TYR A 458 -11.33 7.87 0.23
C TYR A 458 -11.45 8.65 -1.07
N CYS A 459 -10.98 8.08 -2.17
CA CYS A 459 -10.91 8.70 -3.48
C CYS A 459 -11.70 7.88 -4.51
N LEU A 460 -12.42 8.54 -5.43
CA LEU A 460 -13.20 7.86 -6.48
C LEU A 460 -12.88 8.31 -7.89
N SER A 461 -12.23 9.46 -8.08
CA SER A 461 -11.84 9.90 -9.44
C SER A 461 -10.54 10.67 -9.48
N ILE A 462 -9.88 10.57 -10.62
CA ILE A 462 -8.74 11.37 -11.04
C ILE A 462 -9.01 11.89 -12.45
N ILE A 463 -8.71 13.16 -12.70
CA ILE A 463 -8.72 13.77 -14.03
C ILE A 463 -7.35 14.43 -14.22
N VAL A 464 -6.69 14.14 -15.33
CA VAL A 464 -5.40 14.71 -15.69
C VAL A 464 -5.61 15.68 -16.85
N GLU A 465 -5.16 16.91 -16.68
CA GLU A 465 -5.16 17.97 -17.69
C GLU A 465 -3.73 18.38 -18.02
N GLU A 466 -3.54 19.32 -18.91
CA GLU A 466 -2.21 19.71 -19.39
C GLU A 466 -1.31 20.27 -18.26
N ASP A 467 -1.88 21.04 -17.35
CA ASP A 467 -1.15 21.76 -16.29
C ASP A 467 -1.53 21.32 -14.87
N ARG A 468 -2.61 20.57 -14.71
CA ARG A 468 -3.14 20.19 -13.38
C ARG A 468 -3.70 18.77 -13.33
N VAL A 469 -3.79 18.26 -12.12
CA VAL A 469 -4.47 17.00 -11.79
C VAL A 469 -5.56 17.28 -10.78
N LEU A 470 -6.78 16.81 -11.07
CA LEU A 470 -7.94 16.93 -10.19
C LEU A 470 -8.21 15.58 -9.56
N ILE A 471 -8.34 15.53 -8.23
CA ILE A 471 -8.64 14.30 -7.50
C ILE A 471 -9.82 14.55 -6.57
N ASN A 472 -10.87 13.74 -6.73
CA ASN A 472 -12.02 13.80 -5.86
C ASN A 472 -11.83 12.84 -4.68
N TYR A 473 -11.91 13.37 -3.46
CA TYR A 473 -11.78 12.58 -2.24
C TYR A 473 -12.73 13.07 -1.13
N SER A 474 -12.90 12.23 -0.13
CA SER A 474 -13.63 12.55 1.11
C SER A 474 -12.76 12.23 2.32
N THR A 475 -13.06 12.88 3.44
CA THR A 475 -12.53 12.55 4.76
C THR A 475 -13.67 12.19 5.71
N TRP A 476 -13.48 11.17 6.52
CA TRP A 476 -14.44 10.68 7.52
C TRP A 476 -15.84 10.35 6.96
N ASP A 477 -15.95 10.00 5.67
CA ASP A 477 -17.22 9.81 4.94
C ASP A 477 -18.22 10.97 5.09
N ARG A 478 -17.75 12.19 5.32
CA ARG A 478 -18.61 13.37 5.57
C ARG A 478 -18.17 14.64 4.87
N THR A 479 -17.17 14.56 4.02
CA THR A 479 -16.71 15.69 3.23
C THR A 479 -16.69 15.35 1.76
N THR A 480 -16.87 16.34 0.90
CA THR A 480 -16.75 16.21 -0.55
C THR A 480 -15.75 17.25 -1.04
N ARG A 481 -14.62 16.80 -1.55
CA ARG A 481 -13.49 17.63 -1.93
C ARG A 481 -13.04 17.34 -3.35
N ILE A 482 -12.65 18.39 -4.07
CA ILE A 482 -11.82 18.30 -5.27
C ILE A 482 -10.48 18.94 -4.94
N GLY A 483 -9.41 18.15 -4.84
CA GLY A 483 -8.04 18.64 -4.75
C GLY A 483 -7.52 18.97 -6.13
N ILE A 484 -6.96 20.17 -6.29
CA ILE A 484 -6.34 20.66 -7.53
C ILE A 484 -4.83 20.70 -7.29
N TYR A 485 -4.08 19.95 -8.07
CA TYR A 485 -2.63 19.78 -7.93
C TYR A 485 -1.92 20.22 -9.21
N GLU A 486 -0.76 20.84 -9.09
CA GLU A 486 0.11 21.08 -10.24
C GLU A 486 0.55 19.74 -10.84
N LYS A 487 0.41 19.56 -12.14
CA LYS A 487 0.78 18.31 -12.82
C LYS A 487 2.27 18.01 -12.65
N THR A 488 3.13 19.02 -12.76
CA THR A 488 4.58 18.88 -12.58
C THR A 488 4.95 18.37 -11.17
N TYR A 489 4.20 18.79 -10.15
CA TYR A 489 4.37 18.26 -8.80
C TYR A 489 3.95 16.80 -8.72
N ILE A 490 2.78 16.43 -9.25
CA ILE A 490 2.32 15.02 -9.26
C ILE A 490 3.31 14.16 -10.04
N GLU A 491 3.81 14.60 -11.21
CA GLU A 491 4.83 13.86 -11.95
C GLU A 491 6.12 13.66 -11.13
N SER A 492 6.52 14.64 -10.33
CA SER A 492 7.74 14.56 -9.52
C SER A 492 7.70 13.50 -8.41
N ILE A 493 6.50 13.08 -7.97
CA ILE A 493 6.35 12.02 -6.95
C ILE A 493 6.16 10.63 -7.56
N LEU A 494 6.01 10.51 -8.88
CA LEU A 494 5.89 9.24 -9.61
C LEU A 494 7.28 8.69 -9.94
N CYS A 495 8.07 8.39 -8.94
CA CYS A 495 9.50 8.08 -9.06
C CYS A 495 9.86 6.58 -8.94
N TYR A 496 8.87 5.70 -8.80
CA TYR A 496 9.06 4.24 -8.70
C TYR A 496 8.57 3.53 -9.97
N GLN A 497 9.20 2.38 -10.28
CA GLN A 497 8.88 1.53 -11.44
C GLN A 497 8.67 0.07 -11.02
#